data_54005d7649256f3b195724260e329116
#
_entry.id   54005d7649256f3b195724260e329116
#
_cell.length_a   1.000
_cell.length_b   1.000
_cell.length_c   1.000
_cell.angle_alpha   90.00
_cell.angle_beta   90.00
_cell.angle_gamma   90.00
#
_symmetry.space_group_name_H-M   'P 1'
#
loop_
_entity.id
_entity.type
_entity.pdbx_description
1 polymer ?
#
loop_
_entity_poly.entity_id
_entity_poly.type
_entity_poly.pdbx_seq_one_letter_code
_entity_poly.pdbx_strand_id
1 'polypeptide(L)'
;MRYIAEVDDLQFPIEILDEHHVRFGGDVLQVDLATVSGEPLYSLIINGESFEGYVYPDEDGWQVLLLGQFYQVRVEDERENRLRSAVPGRVHAGTEFILKAPMPGMVVSVAVTEGQSVEKGQTLLILESMKMQNELRAPYAGKVTRLRIQAGESVEQKQVLLNLTAISLDSKREKEETPED
;
A
#
# COMPACT_ATOMS: atom_id res chain seq x y z
N MET A 1 20.38 0.92 -14.75
CA MET A 1 20.08 1.83 -13.60
C MET A 1 19.69 0.99 -12.42
N ARG A 2 20.12 1.35 -11.20
CA ARG A 2 19.83 0.55 -10.01
C ARG A 2 19.01 1.34 -9.02
N TYR A 3 17.95 0.73 -8.53
CA TYR A 3 17.02 1.28 -7.58
C TYR A 3 16.83 0.34 -6.39
N ILE A 4 16.47 0.88 -5.25
CA ILE A 4 15.98 0.13 -4.09
C ILE A 4 14.50 0.46 -3.95
N ALA A 5 13.64 -0.55 -4.09
CA ALA A 5 12.24 -0.44 -3.73
C ALA A 5 12.04 -0.94 -2.31
N GLU A 6 11.41 -0.13 -1.47
CA GLU A 6 11.01 -0.50 -0.12
C GLU A 6 9.50 -0.72 -0.10
N VAL A 7 9.09 -1.91 0.33
CA VAL A 7 7.69 -2.31 0.45
C VAL A 7 7.51 -3.00 1.80
N ASP A 8 6.63 -2.51 2.65
CA ASP A 8 6.36 -3.07 3.99
C ASP A 8 7.67 -3.27 4.81
N ASP A 9 8.55 -2.29 4.86
CA ASP A 9 9.87 -2.31 5.52
C ASP A 9 10.89 -3.32 4.93
N LEU A 10 10.55 -3.97 3.83
CA LEU A 10 11.46 -4.86 3.11
C LEU A 10 12.07 -4.14 1.91
N GLN A 11 13.38 -4.27 1.75
CA GLN A 11 14.10 -3.64 0.65
C GLN A 11 14.39 -4.64 -0.47
N PHE A 12 14.07 -4.23 -1.68
CA PHE A 12 14.23 -5.02 -2.89
C PHE A 12 15.12 -4.27 -3.89
N PRO A 13 16.36 -4.75 -4.14
CA PRO A 13 17.20 -4.18 -5.18
C PRO A 13 16.66 -4.55 -6.56
N ILE A 14 16.48 -3.53 -7.40
CA ILE A 14 16.00 -3.67 -8.78
C ILE A 14 16.99 -3.00 -9.71
N GLU A 15 17.42 -3.71 -10.74
CA GLU A 15 18.29 -3.17 -11.78
C GLU A 15 17.54 -3.16 -13.13
N ILE A 16 17.28 -1.97 -13.65
CA ILE A 16 16.74 -1.80 -15.01
C ILE A 16 17.90 -1.97 -15.99
N LEU A 17 17.85 -3.03 -16.80
CA LEU A 17 18.87 -3.38 -17.78
C LEU A 17 18.60 -2.64 -19.09
N ASP A 18 17.36 -2.72 -19.58
CA ASP A 18 16.85 -2.03 -20.77
C ASP A 18 15.33 -1.82 -20.67
N GLU A 19 14.67 -1.42 -21.75
CA GLU A 19 13.23 -1.12 -21.80
C GLU A 19 12.33 -2.33 -21.47
N HIS A 20 12.86 -3.55 -21.64
CA HIS A 20 12.08 -4.78 -21.49
C HIS A 20 12.70 -5.78 -20.51
N HIS A 21 13.83 -5.46 -19.87
CA HIS A 21 14.49 -6.39 -18.97
C HIS A 21 14.86 -5.72 -17.64
N VAL A 22 14.47 -6.39 -16.57
CA VAL A 22 14.74 -5.98 -15.19
C VAL A 22 15.42 -7.14 -14.46
N ARG A 23 16.48 -6.86 -13.69
CA ARG A 23 17.06 -7.84 -12.78
C ARG A 23 16.43 -7.66 -11.39
N PHE A 24 15.88 -8.77 -10.86
CA PHE A 24 15.26 -8.83 -9.55
C PHE A 24 15.59 -10.15 -8.86
N GLY A 25 16.08 -10.10 -7.62
CA GLY A 25 16.44 -11.31 -6.86
C GLY A 25 17.53 -12.20 -7.47
N GLY A 26 18.32 -11.67 -8.44
CA GLY A 26 19.33 -12.41 -9.18
C GLY A 26 18.87 -12.89 -10.56
N ASP A 27 17.58 -12.94 -10.82
CA ASP A 27 16.99 -13.35 -12.09
C ASP A 27 16.77 -12.16 -13.02
N VAL A 28 16.85 -12.39 -14.31
CA VAL A 28 16.48 -11.42 -15.34
C VAL A 28 15.05 -11.71 -15.79
N LEU A 29 14.18 -10.75 -15.55
CA LEU A 29 12.76 -10.84 -15.91
C LEU A 29 12.51 -10.03 -17.17
N GLN A 30 11.74 -10.59 -18.08
CA GLN A 30 11.20 -9.85 -19.22
C GLN A 30 9.94 -9.10 -18.74
N VAL A 31 9.90 -7.79 -18.96
CA VAL A 31 8.81 -6.92 -18.49
C VAL A 31 8.29 -6.05 -19.63
N ASP A 32 7.00 -5.81 -19.62
CA ASP A 32 6.36 -4.81 -20.47
C ASP A 32 5.37 -4.04 -19.61
N LEU A 33 5.53 -2.71 -19.56
CA LEU A 33 4.71 -1.82 -18.74
C LEU A 33 3.96 -0.83 -19.63
N ALA A 34 2.65 -0.86 -19.56
CA ALA A 34 1.78 0.05 -20.30
C ALA A 34 0.81 0.77 -19.38
N THR A 35 0.51 2.04 -19.68
CA THR A 35 -0.59 2.77 -19.04
C THR A 35 -1.89 2.51 -19.77
N VAL A 36 -2.96 2.27 -19.04
CA VAL A 36 -4.29 2.06 -19.60
C VAL A 36 -5.07 3.37 -19.55
N SER A 37 -5.44 3.90 -20.71
CA SER A 37 -6.40 5.02 -20.87
C SER A 37 -6.11 6.33 -20.13
N GLY A 38 -4.83 6.65 -19.80
CA GLY A 38 -4.47 7.88 -19.10
C GLY A 38 -4.90 7.95 -17.62
N GLU A 39 -5.49 6.90 -17.11
CA GLU A 39 -5.79 6.66 -15.69
C GLU A 39 -4.50 6.17 -14.99
N PRO A 40 -4.40 6.26 -13.66
CA PRO A 40 -3.26 5.70 -12.92
C PRO A 40 -3.28 4.16 -12.87
N LEU A 41 -3.90 3.53 -13.86
CA LEU A 41 -3.96 2.10 -14.08
C LEU A 41 -2.83 1.68 -15.01
N TYR A 42 -2.03 0.73 -14.54
CA TYR A 42 -0.90 0.16 -15.25
C TYR A 42 -1.14 -1.33 -15.50
N SER A 43 -0.85 -1.76 -16.71
CA SER A 43 -0.73 -3.17 -17.07
C SER A 43 0.75 -3.52 -17.10
N LEU A 44 1.16 -4.49 -16.31
CA LEU A 44 2.52 -5.00 -16.24
C LEU A 44 2.53 -6.46 -16.64
N ILE A 45 3.27 -6.79 -17.70
CA ILE A 45 3.50 -8.18 -18.12
C ILE A 45 4.89 -8.58 -17.62
N ILE A 46 4.98 -9.69 -16.87
CA ILE A 46 6.23 -10.26 -16.38
C ILE A 46 6.32 -11.70 -16.89
N ASN A 47 7.32 -12.00 -17.73
CA ASN A 47 7.53 -13.33 -18.30
C ASN A 47 6.27 -13.95 -18.95
N GLY A 48 5.39 -13.11 -19.52
CA GLY A 48 4.13 -13.51 -20.14
C GLY A 48 2.92 -13.57 -19.21
N GLU A 49 3.08 -13.35 -17.90
CA GLU A 49 1.98 -13.20 -16.95
C GLU A 49 1.58 -11.73 -16.83
N SER A 50 0.27 -11.44 -16.91
CA SER A 50 -0.26 -10.08 -16.86
C SER A 50 -0.77 -9.72 -15.48
N PHE A 51 -0.37 -8.55 -15.00
CA PHE A 51 -0.79 -7.95 -13.74
C PHE A 51 -1.35 -6.56 -14.01
N GLU A 52 -2.48 -6.23 -13.38
CA GLU A 52 -3.04 -4.89 -13.44
C GLU A 52 -3.03 -4.28 -12.04
N GLY A 53 -2.58 -3.05 -11.94
CA GLY A 53 -2.50 -2.33 -10.68
C GLY A 53 -2.66 -0.83 -10.84
N TYR A 54 -3.17 -0.20 -9.80
CA TYR A 54 -3.24 1.25 -9.72
C TYR A 54 -2.02 1.78 -8.96
N VAL A 55 -1.38 2.81 -9.50
CA VAL A 55 -0.19 3.43 -8.90
C VAL A 55 -0.46 4.92 -8.70
N TYR A 56 -0.44 5.36 -7.45
CA TYR A 56 -0.68 6.76 -7.08
C TYR A 56 0.55 7.35 -6.41
N PRO A 57 0.92 8.59 -6.71
CA PRO A 57 1.89 9.32 -5.92
C PRO A 57 1.30 9.64 -4.54
N ASP A 58 2.11 9.48 -3.50
CA ASP A 58 1.81 9.83 -2.11
C ASP A 58 2.91 10.74 -1.57
N GLU A 59 2.74 11.33 -0.36
CA GLU A 59 3.69 12.26 0.23
C GLU A 59 5.08 11.66 0.44
N ASP A 60 5.14 10.37 0.77
CA ASP A 60 6.36 9.62 1.06
C ASP A 60 6.76 8.59 -0.02
N GLY A 61 6.16 8.65 -1.21
CA GLY A 61 6.47 7.71 -2.28
C GLY A 61 5.28 7.38 -3.16
N TRP A 62 4.93 6.09 -3.24
CA TRP A 62 3.88 5.59 -4.12
C TRP A 62 2.95 4.66 -3.36
N GLN A 63 1.68 4.76 -3.63
CA GLN A 63 0.65 3.84 -3.17
C GLN A 63 0.24 2.95 -4.34
N VAL A 64 0.44 1.64 -4.20
CA VAL A 64 0.13 0.65 -5.24
C VAL A 64 -1.04 -0.21 -4.76
N LEU A 65 -2.13 -0.22 -5.53
CA LEU A 65 -3.23 -1.17 -5.34
C LEU A 65 -3.07 -2.30 -6.34
N LEU A 66 -2.79 -3.50 -5.86
CA LEU A 66 -2.62 -4.71 -6.66
C LEU A 66 -3.45 -5.83 -6.05
N LEU A 67 -4.30 -6.49 -6.86
CA LEU A 67 -5.17 -7.59 -6.42
C LEU A 67 -5.99 -7.26 -5.15
N GLY A 68 -6.47 -6.01 -5.04
CA GLY A 68 -7.26 -5.55 -3.89
C GLY A 68 -6.45 -5.22 -2.64
N GLN A 69 -5.12 -5.36 -2.66
CA GLN A 69 -4.25 -5.03 -1.54
C GLN A 69 -3.46 -3.76 -1.82
N PHE A 70 -3.37 -2.87 -0.82
CA PHE A 70 -2.52 -1.68 -0.88
C PHE A 70 -1.11 -2.00 -0.41
N TYR A 71 -0.15 -1.44 -1.14
CA TYR A 71 1.26 -1.45 -0.80
C TYR A 71 1.76 -0.02 -0.78
N GLN A 72 2.42 0.36 0.30
CA GLN A 72 3.19 1.59 0.34
C GLN A 72 4.57 1.29 -0.24
N VAL A 73 4.94 1.97 -1.31
CA VAL A 73 6.18 1.73 -2.03
C VAL A 73 7.01 3.00 -2.05
N ARG A 74 8.24 2.90 -1.56
CA ARG A 74 9.25 3.93 -1.73
C ARG A 74 10.30 3.45 -2.72
N VAL A 75 10.70 4.28 -3.66
CA VAL A 75 11.74 3.95 -4.64
C VAL A 75 12.84 5.00 -4.54
N GLU A 76 14.06 4.54 -4.28
CA GLU A 76 15.25 5.39 -4.19
C GLU A 76 16.32 4.90 -5.17
N ASP A 77 17.12 5.82 -5.72
CA ASP A 77 18.34 5.44 -6.43
C ASP A 77 19.33 4.79 -5.46
N GLU A 78 20.01 3.73 -5.86
CA GLU A 78 20.96 3.01 -4.99
C GLU A 78 22.04 3.94 -4.40
N ARG A 79 22.42 4.98 -5.12
CA ARG A 79 23.43 5.96 -4.66
C ARG A 79 22.89 6.85 -3.57
N GLU A 80 21.64 7.30 -3.70
CA GLU A 80 20.95 8.12 -2.69
C GLU A 80 20.68 7.31 -1.42
N ASN A 81 20.26 6.06 -1.57
CA ASN A 81 20.04 5.14 -0.45
C ASN A 81 21.32 4.93 0.37
N ARG A 82 22.48 4.76 -0.27
CA ARG A 82 23.76 4.62 0.45
C ARG A 82 24.13 5.86 1.26
N LEU A 83 23.83 7.04 0.78
CA LEU A 83 24.07 8.30 1.52
C LEU A 83 23.14 8.44 2.73
N ARG A 84 21.90 7.97 2.61
CA ARG A 84 20.88 8.04 3.65
C ARG A 84 21.07 6.99 4.75
N SER A 85 21.50 5.80 4.39
CA SER A 85 21.79 4.71 5.34
C SER A 85 22.96 5.02 6.28
N ALA A 86 23.79 6.04 5.96
CA ALA A 86 24.84 6.54 6.83
C ALA A 86 24.33 7.44 7.98
N VAL A 87 23.04 7.79 8.02
CA VAL A 87 22.39 8.58 9.08
C VAL A 87 21.48 7.66 9.89
N PRO A 88 21.87 7.22 11.11
CA PRO A 88 21.03 6.36 11.94
C PRO A 88 19.80 7.15 12.43
N GLY A 89 18.61 6.62 12.19
CA GLY A 89 17.42 7.00 12.94
C GLY A 89 16.32 7.77 12.19
N ARG A 90 15.51 7.04 11.47
CA ARG A 90 14.07 7.31 11.45
C ARG A 90 13.32 5.97 11.52
N VAL A 91 13.13 5.52 12.74
CA VAL A 91 12.04 4.58 13.05
C VAL A 91 10.76 5.36 12.75
N HIS A 92 9.98 4.91 11.77
CA HIS A 92 8.64 5.45 11.51
C HIS A 92 7.71 5.01 12.65
N ALA A 93 7.85 5.70 13.80
CA ALA A 93 6.87 5.60 14.87
C ALA A 93 5.62 6.38 14.42
N GLY A 94 4.53 5.67 14.16
CA GLY A 94 3.21 6.28 14.01
C GLY A 94 2.84 6.75 12.61
N THR A 95 3.09 5.96 11.58
CA THR A 95 2.62 6.31 10.23
C THR A 95 1.10 6.14 10.19
N GLU A 96 0.38 7.25 10.05
CA GLU A 96 -1.05 7.24 9.77
C GLU A 96 -1.23 6.91 8.28
N PHE A 97 -1.90 5.81 7.99
CA PHE A 97 -2.29 5.46 6.62
C PHE A 97 -3.63 6.11 6.29
N ILE A 98 -3.66 6.86 5.22
CA ILE A 98 -4.87 7.52 4.72
C ILE A 98 -5.36 6.73 3.50
N LEU A 99 -6.42 5.95 3.68
CA LEU A 99 -7.07 5.25 2.58
C LEU A 99 -7.84 6.25 1.73
N LYS A 100 -7.45 6.38 0.48
CA LYS A 100 -8.12 7.21 -0.53
C LYS A 100 -8.79 6.31 -1.57
N ALA A 101 -9.91 6.79 -2.14
CA ALA A 101 -10.57 6.09 -3.23
C ALA A 101 -9.64 6.00 -4.46
N PRO A 102 -9.34 4.80 -4.96
CA PRO A 102 -8.44 4.61 -6.11
C PRO A 102 -9.09 5.08 -7.43
N MET A 103 -10.41 5.06 -7.47
CA MET A 103 -11.22 5.42 -8.63
C MET A 103 -12.55 5.98 -8.17
N PRO A 104 -13.29 6.73 -8.99
CA PRO A 104 -14.65 7.12 -8.65
C PRO A 104 -15.56 5.89 -8.63
N GLY A 105 -16.48 5.83 -7.68
CA GLY A 105 -17.35 4.68 -7.52
C GLY A 105 -18.36 4.85 -6.39
N MET A 106 -19.04 3.76 -6.07
CA MET A 106 -20.01 3.70 -4.96
C MET A 106 -19.50 2.74 -3.89
N VAL A 107 -19.54 3.15 -2.63
CA VAL A 107 -19.24 2.31 -1.48
C VAL A 107 -20.37 1.31 -1.29
N VAL A 108 -20.12 0.03 -1.61
CA VAL A 108 -21.13 -1.03 -1.47
C VAL A 108 -21.31 -1.40 -0.01
N SER A 109 -20.20 -1.57 0.70
CA SER A 109 -20.20 -1.91 2.12
C SER A 109 -18.97 -1.38 2.83
N VAL A 110 -19.11 -1.11 4.12
CA VAL A 110 -18.01 -0.76 5.03
C VAL A 110 -17.94 -1.86 6.09
N ALA A 111 -16.84 -2.59 6.14
CA ALA A 111 -16.66 -3.77 6.99
C ALA A 111 -16.08 -3.43 8.37
N VAL A 112 -15.76 -2.15 8.61
CA VAL A 112 -15.11 -1.69 9.84
C VAL A 112 -15.81 -0.48 10.43
N THR A 113 -15.56 -0.24 11.71
CA THR A 113 -16.07 0.94 12.45
C THR A 113 -14.91 1.78 12.99
N GLU A 114 -15.17 3.06 13.24
CA GLU A 114 -14.19 3.94 13.89
C GLU A 114 -13.80 3.40 15.27
N GLY A 115 -12.50 3.37 15.56
CA GLY A 115 -11.96 2.80 16.79
C GLY A 115 -11.67 1.30 16.74
N GLN A 116 -12.08 0.58 15.69
CA GLN A 116 -11.85 -0.86 15.54
C GLN A 116 -10.38 -1.15 15.21
N SER A 117 -9.84 -2.21 15.81
CA SER A 117 -8.55 -2.79 15.42
C SER A 117 -8.76 -3.75 14.24
N VAL A 118 -7.86 -3.68 13.27
CA VAL A 118 -7.88 -4.52 12.06
C VAL A 118 -6.54 -5.20 11.89
N GLU A 119 -6.55 -6.35 11.23
CA GLU A 119 -5.35 -7.10 10.86
C GLU A 119 -4.88 -6.76 9.44
N LYS A 120 -3.60 -7.01 9.13
CA LYS A 120 -3.09 -6.89 7.76
C LYS A 120 -3.90 -7.77 6.81
N GLY A 121 -4.33 -7.21 5.67
CA GLY A 121 -5.14 -7.89 4.66
C GLY A 121 -6.63 -7.97 4.97
N GLN A 122 -7.07 -7.51 6.15
CA GLN A 122 -8.50 -7.45 6.48
C GLN A 122 -9.23 -6.46 5.57
N THR A 123 -10.38 -6.86 5.02
CA THR A 123 -11.23 -6.00 4.20
C THR A 123 -11.76 -4.84 5.03
N LEU A 124 -11.54 -3.62 4.57
CA LEU A 124 -12.00 -2.38 5.20
C LEU A 124 -13.35 -1.94 4.61
N LEU A 125 -13.45 -1.98 3.30
CA LEU A 125 -14.66 -1.61 2.56
C LEU A 125 -14.67 -2.24 1.17
N ILE A 126 -15.82 -2.24 0.52
CA ILE A 126 -15.99 -2.67 -0.87
C ILE A 126 -16.43 -1.45 -1.68
N LEU A 127 -15.65 -1.14 -2.72
CA LEU A 127 -15.91 -0.06 -3.67
C LEU A 127 -16.35 -0.66 -5.01
N GLU A 128 -17.53 -0.30 -5.50
CA GLU A 128 -17.99 -0.66 -6.85
C GLU A 128 -17.70 0.47 -7.83
N SER A 129 -17.00 0.14 -8.89
CA SER A 129 -16.76 1.02 -10.02
C SER A 129 -16.83 0.22 -11.30
N MET A 130 -17.44 0.77 -12.34
CA MET A 130 -17.57 0.10 -13.66
C MET A 130 -18.15 -1.32 -13.57
N LYS A 131 -19.08 -1.58 -12.64
CA LYS A 131 -19.70 -2.90 -12.36
C LYS A 131 -18.73 -3.96 -11.78
N MET A 132 -17.57 -3.54 -11.34
CA MET A 132 -16.60 -4.39 -10.64
C MET A 132 -16.56 -3.99 -9.17
N GLN A 133 -16.57 -5.00 -8.29
CA GLN A 133 -16.42 -4.78 -6.86
C GLN A 133 -14.97 -4.99 -6.45
N ASN A 134 -14.36 -3.96 -5.90
CA ASN A 134 -12.99 -3.97 -5.42
C ASN A 134 -12.99 -3.93 -3.90
N GLU A 135 -12.40 -4.95 -3.28
CA GLU A 135 -12.18 -4.96 -1.84
C GLU A 135 -10.94 -4.14 -1.51
N LEU A 136 -11.12 -3.09 -0.71
CA LEU A 136 -10.00 -2.30 -0.19
C LEU A 136 -9.62 -2.85 1.18
N ARG A 137 -8.36 -3.31 1.31
CA ARG A 137 -7.87 -4.07 2.47
C ARG A 137 -6.84 -3.27 3.26
N ALA A 138 -6.67 -3.60 4.54
CA ALA A 138 -5.68 -2.99 5.42
C ALA A 138 -4.25 -3.39 5.00
N PRO A 139 -3.33 -2.43 4.80
CA PRO A 139 -1.94 -2.73 4.42
C PRO A 139 -1.13 -3.32 5.59
N TYR A 140 -1.52 -3.02 6.82
CA TYR A 140 -0.89 -3.52 8.05
C TYR A 140 -1.93 -3.61 9.18
N ALA A 141 -1.55 -4.25 10.29
CA ALA A 141 -2.37 -4.30 11.48
C ALA A 141 -2.41 -2.93 12.17
N GLY A 142 -3.61 -2.39 12.39
CA GLY A 142 -3.76 -1.04 12.90
C GLY A 142 -5.13 -0.79 13.54
N LYS A 143 -5.36 0.46 13.93
CA LYS A 143 -6.62 0.93 14.47
C LYS A 143 -7.23 1.96 13.53
N VAL A 144 -8.50 1.80 13.18
CA VAL A 144 -9.26 2.79 12.40
C VAL A 144 -9.47 4.02 13.26
N THR A 145 -8.86 5.14 12.89
CA THR A 145 -8.93 6.40 13.68
C THR A 145 -10.01 7.33 13.21
N ARG A 146 -10.32 7.30 11.91
CA ARG A 146 -11.41 8.07 11.30
C ARG A 146 -12.06 7.30 10.17
N LEU A 147 -13.39 7.32 10.14
CA LEU A 147 -14.21 6.79 9.05
C LEU A 147 -15.03 7.93 8.48
N ARG A 148 -14.87 8.23 7.18
CA ARG A 148 -15.45 9.41 6.53
C ARG A 148 -16.52 9.07 5.50
N ILE A 149 -16.88 7.80 5.38
CA ILE A 149 -17.80 7.31 4.35
C ILE A 149 -18.79 6.31 4.94
N GLN A 150 -19.89 6.13 4.23
CA GLN A 150 -20.94 5.17 4.58
C GLN A 150 -21.29 4.31 3.36
N ALA A 151 -21.86 3.13 3.62
CA ALA A 151 -22.40 2.29 2.55
C ALA A 151 -23.48 3.02 1.76
N GLY A 152 -23.44 2.93 0.43
CA GLY A 152 -24.32 3.63 -0.49
C GLY A 152 -23.84 5.03 -0.90
N GLU A 153 -22.72 5.51 -0.39
CA GLU A 153 -22.15 6.81 -0.73
C GLU A 153 -21.33 6.73 -2.03
N SER A 154 -21.47 7.71 -2.91
CA SER A 154 -20.63 7.88 -4.08
C SER A 154 -19.37 8.66 -3.71
N VAL A 155 -18.23 8.19 -4.16
CA VAL A 155 -16.93 8.80 -3.88
C VAL A 155 -16.19 9.15 -5.16
N GLU A 156 -15.42 10.24 -5.11
CA GLU A 156 -14.56 10.65 -6.19
C GLU A 156 -13.15 10.04 -6.02
N GLN A 157 -12.40 9.96 -7.11
CA GLN A 157 -11.00 9.54 -7.06
C GLN A 157 -10.19 10.43 -6.10
N LYS A 158 -9.32 9.83 -5.29
CA LYS A 158 -8.50 10.48 -4.26
C LYS A 158 -9.29 11.03 -3.06
N GLN A 159 -10.60 10.85 -3.00
CA GLN A 159 -11.38 11.19 -1.80
C GLN A 159 -10.91 10.33 -0.62
N VAL A 160 -10.70 10.96 0.54
CA VAL A 160 -10.30 10.26 1.76
C VAL A 160 -11.47 9.46 2.31
N LEU A 161 -11.28 8.15 2.49
CA LEU A 161 -12.30 7.22 2.95
C LEU A 161 -12.18 6.94 4.45
N LEU A 162 -10.98 6.59 4.90
CA LEU A 162 -10.68 6.35 6.31
C LEU A 162 -9.20 6.57 6.61
N ASN A 163 -8.89 6.67 7.92
CA ASN A 163 -7.52 6.75 8.42
C ASN A 163 -7.25 5.52 9.30
N LEU A 164 -6.06 4.95 9.15
CA LEU A 164 -5.57 3.80 9.92
C LEU A 164 -4.23 4.14 10.56
N THR A 165 -4.10 3.94 11.87
CA THR A 165 -2.83 4.11 12.59
C THR A 165 -2.26 2.75 12.96
N ALA A 166 -0.98 2.51 12.67
CA ALA A 166 -0.31 1.27 13.02
C ALA A 166 -0.35 1.02 14.54
N ILE A 167 -0.63 -0.23 14.94
CA ILE A 167 -0.51 -0.65 16.33
C ILE A 167 0.93 -1.14 16.51
N SER A 168 1.75 -0.39 17.28
CA SER A 168 3.07 -0.85 17.68
C SER A 168 2.92 -2.10 18.55
N LEU A 169 3.70 -3.15 18.26
CA LEU A 169 3.69 -4.42 19.00
C LEU A 169 4.14 -4.31 20.46
N ASP A 170 4.63 -3.15 20.89
CA ASP A 170 5.09 -2.92 22.27
C ASP A 170 3.95 -2.85 23.32
N SER A 171 2.71 -2.62 22.93
CA SER A 171 1.59 -2.51 23.88
C SER A 171 1.03 -3.86 24.37
N LYS A 172 1.54 -4.99 23.90
CA LYS A 172 1.13 -6.33 24.39
C LYS A 172 1.93 -6.83 25.60
N ARG A 173 3.06 -6.19 25.97
CA ARG A 173 3.89 -6.64 27.09
C ARG A 173 3.50 -6.06 28.46
N GLU A 174 2.70 -5.00 28.51
CA GLU A 174 2.34 -4.35 29.80
C GLU A 174 1.06 -4.90 30.46
N LYS A 175 0.40 -5.92 29.92
CA LYS A 175 -0.83 -6.48 30.50
C LYS A 175 -0.68 -7.86 31.14
N GLU A 176 0.52 -8.44 31.18
CA GLU A 176 0.76 -9.76 31.79
C GLU A 176 1.60 -9.76 33.06
N GLU A 177 1.97 -8.60 33.61
CA GLU A 177 2.64 -8.53 34.93
C GLU A 177 1.77 -7.75 35.92
N THR A 178 0.76 -8.43 36.44
CA THR A 178 0.25 -8.11 37.78
C THR A 178 0.39 -9.38 38.61
N PRO A 179 1.38 -9.51 39.50
CA PRO A 179 1.39 -10.61 40.46
C PRO A 179 0.30 -10.34 41.51
N GLU A 180 -0.56 -11.33 41.67
CA GLU A 180 -1.39 -11.46 42.85
C GLU A 180 -0.47 -11.60 44.09
N ASP A 181 -0.72 -10.78 45.07
CA ASP A 181 -0.34 -11.01 46.44
C ASP A 181 -1.48 -10.57 47.38
#